data_0265dd336cca9fc7841bb2c2c020c472
#
_entry.id   0265dd336cca9fc7841bb2c2c020c472
#
_cell.length_a   1.000
_cell.length_b   1.000
_cell.length_c   1.000
_cell.angle_alpha   90.00
_cell.angle_beta   90.00
_cell.angle_gamma   90.00
#
_symmetry.space_group_name_H-M   'P 1'
#
loop_
_entity.id
_entity.type
_entity.pdbx_description
1 polymer ?
#
loop_
_entity_poly.entity_id
_entity_poly.type
_entity_poly.pdbx_seq_one_letter_code
_entity_poly.pdbx_strand_id
1 'polypeptide(L)'
;MAELPRPEYSRNMRLIGHSDQGGRPDGVQLMVHRGYAYIGHMVSQGFSVVDVRDAKNPRTVNYIAAPPGTWNVHLQAHDDLLLVINARDLFADARFADEKVYYTRSVGETVSDVREKGWSAGLRIFDISTPDKPQEIAFLSLNGI
;
A
#
# COMPACT_ATOMS: atom_id res chain seq x y z
N MET A 1 -19.98 -10.69 17.39
CA MET A 1 -19.49 -9.53 16.65
C MET A 1 -18.57 -8.78 17.60
N ALA A 2 -17.35 -8.46 17.19
CA ALA A 2 -16.48 -7.58 17.98
C ALA A 2 -17.17 -6.21 18.08
N GLU A 3 -17.17 -5.58 19.24
CA GLU A 3 -17.71 -4.25 19.44
C GLU A 3 -16.85 -3.28 18.63
N LEU A 4 -17.47 -2.48 17.75
CA LEU A 4 -16.74 -1.49 16.96
C LEU A 4 -16.20 -0.40 17.88
N PRO A 5 -14.95 0.04 17.68
CA PRO A 5 -14.40 1.14 18.48
C PRO A 5 -15.26 2.38 18.28
N ARG A 6 -15.61 3.06 19.38
CA ARG A 6 -16.35 4.32 19.31
C ARG A 6 -15.41 5.41 18.83
N PRO A 7 -15.77 6.15 17.75
CA PRO A 7 -14.96 7.31 17.35
C PRO A 7 -15.01 8.37 18.46
N GLU A 8 -13.89 8.99 18.77
CA GLU A 8 -13.81 10.10 19.73
C GLU A 8 -14.65 11.30 19.28
N TYR A 9 -14.75 11.50 17.97
CA TYR A 9 -15.58 12.55 17.37
C TYR A 9 -16.15 12.05 16.03
N SER A 10 -17.47 12.24 15.84
CA SER A 10 -18.09 12.06 14.52
C SER A 10 -19.21 13.09 14.32
N ARG A 11 -19.28 13.70 13.12
CA ARG A 11 -20.35 14.59 12.70
C ARG A 11 -20.83 14.18 11.32
N ASN A 12 -22.13 13.92 11.20
CA ASN A 12 -22.78 13.48 9.96
C ASN A 12 -22.21 12.16 9.40
N MET A 13 -21.53 11.37 10.24
CA MET A 13 -20.98 10.04 9.87
C MET A 13 -21.33 9.03 10.96
N ARG A 14 -21.43 7.77 10.56
CA ARG A 14 -21.64 6.64 11.46
C ARG A 14 -20.66 5.52 11.08
N LEU A 15 -19.91 5.04 12.06
CA LEU A 15 -19.09 3.83 11.87
C LEU A 15 -20.02 2.64 11.66
N ILE A 16 -19.84 1.89 10.56
CA ILE A 16 -20.65 0.72 10.20
C ILE A 16 -19.89 -0.59 10.21
N GLY A 17 -18.56 -0.55 10.02
CA GLY A 17 -17.70 -1.72 10.00
C GLY A 17 -16.24 -1.34 10.24
N HIS A 18 -15.43 -2.32 10.56
CA HIS A 18 -13.99 -2.18 10.78
C HIS A 18 -13.25 -3.42 10.30
N SER A 19 -12.07 -3.27 9.74
CA SER A 19 -11.11 -4.32 9.45
C SER A 19 -9.74 -3.90 9.97
N ASP A 20 -9.04 -4.83 10.60
CA ASP A 20 -7.64 -4.69 11.01
C ASP A 20 -6.66 -4.99 9.87
N GLN A 21 -7.18 -5.19 8.65
CA GLN A 21 -6.39 -5.50 7.45
C GLN A 21 -5.49 -6.75 7.62
N GLY A 22 -5.94 -7.71 8.42
CA GLY A 22 -5.16 -8.91 8.75
C GLY A 22 -3.97 -8.62 9.66
N GLY A 23 -4.15 -7.69 10.62
CA GLY A 23 -3.13 -7.28 11.57
C GLY A 23 -2.10 -6.28 11.01
N ARG A 24 -2.44 -5.57 9.93
CA ARG A 24 -1.56 -4.55 9.29
C ARG A 24 -2.14 -3.16 9.47
N PRO A 25 -1.76 -2.42 10.55
CA PRO A 25 -2.36 -1.12 10.87
C PRO A 25 -1.78 0.06 10.07
N ASP A 26 -0.89 -0.19 9.12
CA ASP A 26 -0.07 0.78 8.41
C ASP A 26 -0.54 1.08 6.98
N GLY A 27 -1.86 0.96 6.73
CA GLY A 27 -2.47 1.34 5.45
C GLY A 27 -2.30 2.83 5.16
N VAL A 28 -1.79 3.17 3.97
CA VAL A 28 -1.53 4.54 3.52
C VAL A 28 -2.59 5.03 2.54
N GLN A 29 -2.78 4.32 1.44
CA GLN A 29 -3.81 4.65 0.46
C GLN A 29 -4.81 3.51 0.33
N LEU A 30 -6.07 3.89 0.17
CA LEU A 30 -7.18 2.97 -0.03
C LEU A 30 -7.92 3.30 -1.32
N MET A 31 -8.15 2.29 -2.15
CA MET A 31 -9.02 2.35 -3.33
C MET A 31 -10.12 1.31 -3.21
N VAL A 32 -11.37 1.73 -3.35
CA VAL A 32 -12.51 0.80 -3.41
C VAL A 32 -12.94 0.61 -4.87
N HIS A 33 -12.96 -0.63 -5.31
CA HIS A 33 -13.35 -1.00 -6.65
C HIS A 33 -14.12 -2.32 -6.66
N ARG A 34 -15.30 -2.34 -7.26
CA ARG A 34 -16.18 -3.54 -7.41
C ARG A 34 -16.41 -4.33 -6.12
N GLY A 35 -16.58 -3.62 -4.99
CA GLY A 35 -16.86 -4.23 -3.69
C GLY A 35 -15.63 -4.78 -2.97
N TYR A 36 -14.45 -4.43 -3.41
CA TYR A 36 -13.18 -4.73 -2.74
C TYR A 36 -12.39 -3.45 -2.48
N ALA A 37 -11.73 -3.39 -1.32
CA ALA A 37 -10.80 -2.33 -1.00
C ALA A 37 -9.37 -2.85 -1.16
N TYR A 38 -8.58 -2.14 -1.95
CA TYR A 38 -7.14 -2.37 -2.10
C TYR A 38 -6.42 -1.33 -1.25
N ILE A 39 -5.56 -1.77 -0.35
CA ILE A 39 -4.93 -0.92 0.65
C ILE A 39 -3.42 -1.10 0.58
N GLY A 40 -2.71 -0.04 0.16
CA GLY A 40 -1.25 -0.02 0.11
C GLY A 40 -0.66 0.20 1.49
N HIS A 41 0.42 -0.54 1.81
CA HIS A 41 1.09 -0.53 3.09
C HIS A 41 2.51 0.06 2.99
N MET A 42 2.93 0.73 4.05
CA MET A 42 4.26 1.30 4.17
C MET A 42 5.22 0.33 4.87
N VAL A 43 4.98 0.02 6.13
CA VAL A 43 5.85 -0.82 6.96
C VAL A 43 5.66 -2.29 6.64
N SER A 44 4.41 -2.73 6.39
CA SER A 44 4.09 -4.10 6.00
C SER A 44 4.47 -4.44 4.56
N GLN A 45 4.94 -3.46 3.77
CA GLN A 45 5.54 -3.65 2.44
C GLN A 45 4.69 -4.48 1.47
N GLY A 46 3.61 -3.93 0.97
CA GLY A 46 2.72 -4.63 0.04
C GLY A 46 1.35 -3.99 -0.02
N PHE A 47 0.35 -4.74 -0.41
CA PHE A 47 -1.03 -4.29 -0.33
C PHE A 47 -1.99 -5.40 0.09
N SER A 48 -3.00 -5.03 0.85
CA SER A 48 -4.10 -5.91 1.26
C SER A 48 -5.29 -5.77 0.34
N VAL A 49 -6.04 -6.87 0.18
CA VAL A 49 -7.36 -6.90 -0.45
C VAL A 49 -8.40 -7.22 0.61
N VAL A 50 -9.36 -6.34 0.77
CA VAL A 50 -10.44 -6.47 1.74
C VAL A 50 -11.78 -6.56 1.01
N ASP A 51 -12.53 -7.61 1.22
CA ASP A 51 -13.91 -7.73 0.76
C ASP A 51 -14.79 -6.78 1.59
N VAL A 52 -15.36 -5.76 0.95
CA VAL A 52 -16.21 -4.74 1.57
C VAL A 52 -17.66 -4.78 1.07
N ARG A 53 -18.06 -5.85 0.37
CA ARG A 53 -19.44 -6.04 -0.12
C ARG A 53 -20.43 -6.07 1.03
N ASP A 54 -20.07 -6.65 2.16
CA ASP A 54 -20.77 -6.42 3.42
C ASP A 54 -19.97 -5.41 4.26
N ALA A 55 -20.41 -4.14 4.19
CA ALA A 55 -19.74 -3.05 4.90
C ALA A 55 -19.75 -3.18 6.43
N LYS A 56 -20.64 -4.02 7.00
CA LYS A 56 -20.66 -4.29 8.44
C LYS A 56 -19.61 -5.31 8.86
N ASN A 57 -19.20 -6.19 7.94
CA ASN A 57 -18.25 -7.27 8.18
C ASN A 57 -17.17 -7.29 7.10
N PRO A 58 -16.36 -6.23 6.95
CA PRO A 58 -15.26 -6.22 5.99
C PRO A 58 -14.25 -7.31 6.35
N ARG A 59 -13.75 -8.05 5.35
CA ARG A 59 -12.85 -9.18 5.57
C ARG A 59 -11.62 -9.06 4.71
N THR A 60 -10.44 -9.13 5.30
CA THR A 60 -9.19 -9.29 4.55
C THR A 60 -9.20 -10.67 3.87
N VAL A 61 -9.12 -10.67 2.55
CA VAL A 61 -9.19 -11.89 1.73
C VAL A 61 -7.86 -12.24 1.08
N ASN A 62 -6.99 -11.25 0.91
CA ASN A 62 -5.67 -11.48 0.34
C ASN A 62 -4.66 -10.42 0.80
N TYR A 63 -3.37 -10.75 0.66
CA TYR A 63 -2.25 -9.83 0.83
C TYR A 63 -1.16 -10.19 -0.18
N ILE A 64 -0.71 -9.18 -0.93
CA ILE A 64 0.34 -9.31 -1.93
C ILE A 64 1.57 -8.55 -1.43
N ALA A 65 2.67 -9.27 -1.17
CA ALA A 65 3.90 -8.67 -0.71
C ALA A 65 4.56 -7.82 -1.80
N ALA A 66 5.24 -6.76 -1.38
CA ALA A 66 6.15 -6.03 -2.24
C ALA A 66 7.44 -6.83 -2.46
N PRO A 67 8.17 -6.61 -3.56
CA PRO A 67 9.54 -7.10 -3.72
C PRO A 67 10.44 -6.61 -2.56
N PRO A 68 11.49 -7.37 -2.21
CA PRO A 68 12.40 -6.99 -1.11
C PRO A 68 12.95 -5.58 -1.26
N GLY A 69 13.00 -4.84 -0.16
CA GLY A 69 13.51 -3.47 -0.10
C GLY A 69 12.60 -2.42 -0.76
N THR A 70 11.34 -2.77 -1.03
CA THR A 70 10.35 -1.87 -1.64
C THR A 70 9.04 -1.87 -0.88
N TRP A 71 8.20 -0.88 -1.14
CA TRP A 71 6.83 -0.76 -0.63
C TRP A 71 5.83 -0.45 -1.73
N ASN A 72 4.54 -0.66 -1.45
CA ASN A 72 3.43 -0.42 -2.38
C ASN A 72 2.40 0.54 -1.75
N VAL A 73 2.82 1.78 -1.49
CA VAL A 73 2.02 2.76 -0.74
C VAL A 73 0.90 3.41 -1.55
N HIS A 74 1.05 3.49 -2.88
CA HIS A 74 0.06 4.10 -3.77
C HIS A 74 -0.43 3.11 -4.82
N LEU A 75 -1.75 3.15 -5.06
CA LEU A 75 -2.42 2.29 -6.02
C LEU A 75 -3.62 2.97 -6.67
N GLN A 76 -3.95 2.56 -7.88
CA GLN A 76 -5.06 3.08 -8.67
C GLN A 76 -5.75 1.93 -9.39
N ALA A 77 -7.06 1.80 -9.22
CA ALA A 77 -7.87 0.81 -9.94
C ALA A 77 -8.59 1.46 -11.12
N HIS A 78 -8.62 0.75 -12.26
CA HIS A 78 -9.39 1.11 -13.44
C HIS A 78 -9.78 -0.15 -14.20
N ASP A 79 -11.08 -0.34 -14.43
CA ASP A 79 -11.64 -1.56 -15.01
C ASP A 79 -11.10 -2.84 -14.36
N ASP A 80 -10.44 -3.71 -15.11
CA ASP A 80 -9.84 -4.95 -14.60
C ASP A 80 -8.35 -4.79 -14.24
N LEU A 81 -7.86 -3.55 -14.12
CA LEU A 81 -6.48 -3.27 -13.82
C LEU A 81 -6.32 -2.59 -12.45
N LEU A 82 -5.28 -3.01 -11.73
CA LEU A 82 -4.77 -2.32 -10.55
C LEU A 82 -3.31 -1.93 -10.81
N LEU A 83 -3.06 -0.63 -10.79
CA LEU A 83 -1.73 -0.04 -10.92
C LEU A 83 -1.18 0.20 -9.51
N VAL A 84 -0.01 -0.33 -9.22
CA VAL A 84 0.59 -0.26 -7.88
C VAL A 84 2.00 0.28 -8.01
N ILE A 85 2.28 1.41 -7.35
CA ILE A 85 3.64 1.93 -7.29
C ILE A 85 4.51 0.97 -6.48
N ASN A 86 5.66 0.60 -7.06
CA ASN A 86 6.73 -0.08 -6.38
C ASN A 86 7.90 0.89 -6.20
N ALA A 87 8.11 1.35 -4.97
CA ALA A 87 9.14 2.31 -4.65
C ALA A 87 10.08 1.76 -3.58
N ARG A 88 11.28 2.32 -3.48
CA ARG A 88 12.25 1.95 -2.45
C ARG A 88 11.64 2.16 -1.06
N ASP A 89 11.78 1.16 -0.19
CA ASP A 89 11.49 1.31 1.23
C ASP A 89 12.63 2.10 1.89
N LEU A 90 12.36 3.38 2.13
CA LEU A 90 13.34 4.29 2.75
C LEU A 90 13.63 3.92 4.20
N PHE A 91 12.69 3.29 4.90
CA PHE A 91 12.89 2.90 6.31
C PHE A 91 13.74 1.64 6.48
N ALA A 92 13.85 0.82 5.43
CA ALA A 92 14.77 -0.33 5.43
C ALA A 92 16.23 0.09 5.35
N ASP A 93 16.52 1.34 4.99
CA ASP A 93 17.87 1.89 4.92
C ASP A 93 18.23 2.59 6.24
N ALA A 94 19.26 2.09 6.93
CA ALA A 94 19.72 2.65 8.20
C ALA A 94 20.08 4.16 8.12
N ARG A 95 20.39 4.67 6.92
CA ARG A 95 20.66 6.12 6.69
C ARG A 95 19.41 6.99 6.84
N PHE A 96 18.21 6.40 6.73
CA PHE A 96 16.93 7.06 6.87
C PHE A 96 16.18 6.68 8.15
N ALA A 97 16.79 5.83 9.00
CA ALA A 97 16.20 5.43 10.27
C ALA A 97 16.06 6.60 11.26
N ASP A 98 16.84 7.67 11.09
CA ASP A 98 16.71 8.93 11.83
C ASP A 98 15.93 9.95 10.99
N GLU A 99 14.67 10.20 11.38
CA GLU A 99 13.77 11.14 10.72
C GLU A 99 14.38 12.55 10.61
N LYS A 100 15.10 13.01 11.65
CA LYS A 100 15.75 14.31 11.65
C LYS A 100 16.85 14.38 10.57
N VAL A 101 17.64 13.33 10.41
CA VAL A 101 18.68 13.24 9.36
C VAL A 101 18.02 13.24 7.99
N TYR A 102 16.92 12.52 7.80
CA TYR A 102 16.18 12.52 6.53
C TYR A 102 15.74 13.92 6.11
N TYR A 103 15.10 14.68 6.99
CA TYR A 103 14.58 16.02 6.66
C TYR A 103 15.65 17.11 6.58
N THR A 104 16.87 16.89 7.07
CA THR A 104 17.96 17.85 6.99
C THR A 104 18.88 17.65 5.79
N ARG A 105 18.74 16.56 5.03
CA ARG A 105 19.53 16.28 3.84
C ARG A 105 19.14 17.16 2.66
N SER A 106 20.13 17.51 1.84
CA SER A 106 19.88 18.18 0.57
C SER A 106 19.23 17.21 -0.44
N VAL A 107 18.44 17.76 -1.37
CA VAL A 107 17.83 16.99 -2.47
C VAL A 107 18.92 16.26 -3.30
N GLY A 108 20.09 16.89 -3.50
CA GLY A 108 21.19 16.28 -4.25
C GLY A 108 21.77 15.04 -3.58
N GLU A 109 21.93 15.05 -2.26
CA GLU A 109 22.39 13.89 -1.49
C GLU A 109 21.36 12.75 -1.52
N THR A 110 20.08 13.08 -1.40
CA THR A 110 18.99 12.10 -1.47
C THR A 110 18.94 11.44 -2.86
N VAL A 111 19.10 12.20 -3.95
CA VAL A 111 19.08 11.68 -5.32
C VAL A 111 20.31 10.82 -5.63
N SER A 112 21.50 11.15 -5.11
CA SER A 112 22.69 10.31 -5.31
C SER A 112 22.54 8.92 -4.70
N ASP A 113 21.90 8.84 -3.55
CA ASP A 113 21.64 7.58 -2.83
C ASP A 113 20.63 6.68 -3.56
N VAL A 114 19.74 7.24 -4.36
CA VAL A 114 18.75 6.51 -5.17
C VAL A 114 19.39 5.65 -6.27
N ARG A 115 20.64 5.95 -6.65
CA ARG A 115 21.37 5.21 -7.69
C ARG A 115 22.04 3.91 -7.19
N GLU A 116 21.98 3.63 -5.91
CA GLU A 116 22.54 2.40 -5.36
C GLU A 116 21.76 1.15 -5.79
N LYS A 117 22.51 0.07 -6.05
CA LYS A 117 22.01 -1.19 -6.59
C LYS A 117 21.27 -2.02 -5.55
N GLY A 118 20.21 -2.74 -5.96
CA GLY A 118 19.59 -3.81 -5.17
C GLY A 118 18.09 -3.70 -4.94
N TRP A 119 17.42 -2.70 -5.48
CA TRP A 119 15.97 -2.52 -5.43
C TRP A 119 15.42 -2.16 -6.81
N SER A 120 14.16 -2.46 -7.07
CA SER A 120 13.49 -2.11 -8.31
C SER A 120 12.41 -1.06 -8.04
N ALA A 121 12.48 0.09 -8.73
CA ALA A 121 11.39 1.05 -8.76
C ALA A 121 10.58 0.90 -10.03
N GLY A 122 9.29 1.15 -9.95
CA GLY A 122 8.45 1.08 -11.13
C GLY A 122 6.97 1.02 -10.80
N LEU A 123 6.22 0.60 -11.79
CA LEU A 123 4.80 0.39 -11.71
C LEU A 123 4.50 -1.11 -11.91
N ARG A 124 3.95 -1.74 -10.88
CA ARG A 124 3.38 -3.09 -10.97
C ARG A 124 1.97 -2.99 -11.51
N ILE A 125 1.63 -3.84 -12.46
CA ILE A 125 0.30 -3.88 -13.07
C ILE A 125 -0.31 -5.24 -12.79
N PHE A 126 -1.47 -5.23 -12.16
CA PHE A 126 -2.21 -6.45 -11.81
C PHE A 126 -3.52 -6.54 -12.58
N ASP A 127 -3.85 -7.74 -13.04
CA ASP A 127 -5.19 -8.11 -13.44
C ASP A 127 -6.03 -8.36 -12.17
N ILE A 128 -7.15 -7.65 -12.04
CA ILE A 128 -8.14 -7.77 -10.97
C ILE A 128 -9.53 -8.15 -11.50
N SER A 129 -9.60 -8.82 -12.65
CA SER A 129 -10.85 -9.42 -13.15
C SER A 129 -11.45 -10.40 -12.13
N THR A 130 -10.60 -11.05 -11.33
CA THR A 130 -10.95 -11.75 -10.11
C THR A 130 -10.45 -10.94 -8.90
N PRO A 131 -11.28 -10.03 -8.34
CA PRO A 131 -10.81 -8.97 -7.45
C PRO A 131 -10.09 -9.41 -6.17
N ASP A 132 -10.45 -10.58 -5.63
CA ASP A 132 -9.82 -11.18 -4.44
C ASP A 132 -8.49 -11.90 -4.74
N LYS A 133 -8.14 -12.04 -6.03
CA LYS A 133 -6.93 -12.76 -6.49
C LYS A 133 -6.15 -11.94 -7.53
N PRO A 134 -5.64 -10.77 -7.20
CA PRO A 134 -4.83 -9.97 -8.12
C PRO A 134 -3.66 -10.78 -8.68
N GLN A 135 -3.48 -10.74 -9.99
CA GLN A 135 -2.37 -11.40 -10.68
C GLN A 135 -1.47 -10.35 -11.33
N GLU A 136 -0.19 -10.32 -10.98
CA GLU A 136 0.75 -9.41 -11.63
C GLU A 136 0.94 -9.83 -13.08
N ILE A 137 0.62 -8.94 -14.02
CA ILE A 137 0.70 -9.19 -15.47
C ILE A 137 1.81 -8.41 -16.14
N ALA A 138 2.31 -7.34 -15.51
CA ALA A 138 3.41 -6.56 -16.04
C ALA A 138 4.10 -5.74 -14.92
N PHE A 139 5.36 -5.40 -15.17
CA PHE A 139 6.14 -4.45 -14.39
C PHE A 139 6.83 -3.44 -15.32
N LEU A 140 6.48 -2.17 -15.18
CA LEU A 140 7.16 -1.09 -15.87
C LEU A 140 8.29 -0.57 -14.97
N SER A 141 9.52 -0.96 -15.28
CA SER A 141 10.70 -0.51 -14.52
C SER A 141 11.02 0.95 -14.82
N LEU A 142 11.27 1.72 -13.76
CA LEU A 142 11.74 3.11 -13.82
C LEU A 142 13.22 3.21 -13.41
N ASN A 143 13.99 2.14 -13.53
CA ASN A 143 15.41 2.15 -13.21
C ASN A 143 16.16 3.05 -14.20
N GLY A 144 16.64 4.19 -13.71
CA GLY A 144 17.47 5.10 -14.51
C GLY A 144 16.89 6.50 -14.74
N ILE A 145 15.80 6.85 -14.02
CA ILE A 145 15.34 8.24 -13.94
C ILE A 145 15.88 8.87 -12.68
#